data_3aa733949de5257736d2a164b50f6daa
#
_entry.id   3aa733949de5257736d2a164b50f6daa
#
_cell.length_a   1.000
_cell.length_b   1.000
_cell.length_c   1.000
_cell.angle_alpha   90.00
_cell.angle_beta   90.00
_cell.angle_gamma   90.00
#
_symmetry.space_group_name_H-M   'P 1'
#
loop_
_entity.id
_entity.type
_entity.pdbx_description
1 polymer ?
#
loop_
_entity_poly.entity_id
_entity_poly.type
_entity_poly.pdbx_seq_one_letter_code
_entity_poly.pdbx_strand_id
1 'polypeptide(L)'
;MNNNYNNMSDDELLKLINKKDTDALDFLICKYKDLVNSKVNKYFIIGAEKEDIVQEGLIGLYKAIKDYKPDKQNSFKSFANLCIERQLITAIKSSNRQKHMPLNSYLSLNMTAFENEDGNNDTQIVDVLENTVIEDPLDTITKKEYFSSVENVIDSSLSDFEKKVLNRY
;
A
#
# COMPACT_ATOMS: atom_id res chain seq x y z
N MET A 1 -16.39 31.05 -15.06
CA MET A 1 -15.94 31.25 -13.67
C MET A 1 -16.31 32.66 -13.25
N ASN A 2 -17.18 32.79 -12.27
CA ASN A 2 -17.75 34.10 -11.88
C ASN A 2 -16.62 34.98 -11.29
N ASN A 3 -16.37 36.12 -11.94
CA ASN A 3 -15.40 37.16 -11.52
C ASN A 3 -15.66 37.75 -10.11
N ASN A 4 -16.74 37.30 -9.46
CA ASN A 4 -17.19 37.88 -8.19
C ASN A 4 -16.39 37.36 -6.96
N TYR A 5 -15.76 36.18 -7.05
CA TYR A 5 -15.05 35.55 -5.89
C TYR A 5 -13.60 36.00 -5.75
N ASN A 6 -12.99 36.57 -6.82
CA ASN A 6 -11.56 36.94 -6.80
C ASN A 6 -11.21 38.02 -5.77
N ASN A 7 -12.15 38.88 -5.43
CA ASN A 7 -11.93 40.00 -4.50
C ASN A 7 -12.45 39.70 -3.08
N MET A 8 -12.98 38.48 -2.85
CA MET A 8 -13.52 38.11 -1.54
C MET A 8 -12.42 37.54 -0.64
N SER A 9 -12.54 37.85 0.64
CA SER A 9 -11.71 37.25 1.67
C SER A 9 -12.09 35.77 1.88
N ASP A 10 -11.14 34.96 2.44
CA ASP A 10 -11.43 33.55 2.75
C ASP A 10 -12.61 33.40 3.71
N ASP A 11 -12.76 34.33 4.67
CA ASP A 11 -13.88 34.31 5.63
C ASP A 11 -15.24 34.59 4.96
N GLU A 12 -15.26 35.43 3.95
CA GLU A 12 -16.50 35.70 3.17
C GLU A 12 -16.89 34.49 2.32
N LEU A 13 -15.89 33.84 1.67
CA LEU A 13 -16.12 32.62 0.90
C LEU A 13 -16.61 31.48 1.81
N LEU A 14 -16.04 31.31 2.99
CA LEU A 14 -16.49 30.31 3.96
C LEU A 14 -17.93 30.56 4.45
N LYS A 15 -18.36 31.83 4.60
CA LYS A 15 -19.74 32.16 4.93
C LYS A 15 -20.70 31.76 3.81
N LEU A 16 -20.31 31.92 2.53
CA LEU A 16 -21.10 31.49 1.37
C LEU A 16 -21.18 29.96 1.31
N ILE A 17 -20.08 29.26 1.54
CA ILE A 17 -20.01 27.79 1.58
C ILE A 17 -20.94 27.24 2.67
N ASN A 18 -20.98 27.87 3.84
CA ASN A 18 -21.91 27.48 4.92
C ASN A 18 -23.39 27.67 4.52
N LYS A 19 -23.68 28.54 3.53
CA LYS A 19 -25.01 28.70 2.91
C LYS A 19 -25.27 27.71 1.76
N LYS A 20 -24.37 26.71 1.57
CA LYS A 20 -24.42 25.69 0.52
C LYS A 20 -24.14 26.21 -0.90
N ASP A 21 -23.36 27.26 -1.03
CA ASP A 21 -22.85 27.73 -2.33
C ASP A 21 -21.71 26.81 -2.78
N THR A 22 -22.00 26.01 -3.82
CA THR A 22 -21.04 25.04 -4.40
C THR A 22 -19.97 25.73 -5.23
N ASP A 23 -20.31 26.82 -5.91
CA ASP A 23 -19.36 27.56 -6.75
C ASP A 23 -18.28 28.24 -5.89
N ALA A 24 -18.67 28.76 -4.72
CA ALA A 24 -17.73 29.31 -3.75
C ALA A 24 -16.79 28.23 -3.18
N LEU A 25 -17.30 27.00 -2.98
CA LEU A 25 -16.49 25.86 -2.53
C LEU A 25 -15.45 25.48 -3.59
N ASP A 26 -15.86 25.31 -4.84
CA ASP A 26 -14.98 24.96 -5.95
C ASP A 26 -13.92 26.04 -6.17
N PHE A 27 -14.31 27.31 -6.07
CA PHE A 27 -13.38 28.43 -6.15
C PHE A 27 -12.32 28.37 -5.03
N LEU A 28 -12.72 28.12 -3.80
CA LEU A 28 -11.80 28.05 -2.65
C LEU A 28 -10.86 26.85 -2.76
N ILE A 29 -11.35 25.70 -3.22
CA ILE A 29 -10.51 24.51 -3.48
C ILE A 29 -9.48 24.83 -4.57
N CYS A 30 -9.88 25.45 -5.69
CA CYS A 30 -8.98 25.86 -6.75
C CYS A 30 -7.92 26.85 -6.25
N LYS A 31 -8.31 27.84 -5.46
CA LYS A 31 -7.40 28.85 -4.87
C LYS A 31 -6.30 28.21 -4.03
N TYR A 32 -6.61 27.14 -3.30
CA TYR A 32 -5.66 26.46 -2.42
C TYR A 32 -4.97 25.23 -3.02
N LYS A 33 -5.27 24.90 -4.29
CA LYS A 33 -4.68 23.73 -4.98
C LYS A 33 -3.15 23.79 -5.04
N ASP A 34 -2.57 24.97 -5.26
CA ASP A 34 -1.12 25.15 -5.30
C ASP A 34 -0.49 24.94 -3.92
N LEU A 35 -1.18 25.30 -2.85
CA LEU A 35 -0.74 25.01 -1.48
C LEU A 35 -0.72 23.49 -1.24
N VAL A 36 -1.76 22.78 -1.67
CA VAL A 36 -1.82 21.31 -1.57
C VAL A 36 -0.66 20.68 -2.34
N ASN A 37 -0.44 21.06 -3.60
CA ASN A 37 0.64 20.56 -4.44
C ASN A 37 2.03 20.81 -3.82
N SER A 38 2.24 22.00 -3.26
CA SER A 38 3.50 22.35 -2.57
C SER A 38 3.75 21.47 -1.35
N LYS A 39 2.70 21.06 -0.63
CA LYS A 39 2.81 20.15 0.51
C LYS A 39 3.03 18.72 0.08
N VAL A 40 2.28 18.24 -0.91
CA VAL A 40 2.39 16.88 -1.46
C VAL A 40 3.80 16.57 -1.94
N ASN A 41 4.47 17.54 -2.59
CA ASN A 41 5.84 17.35 -3.08
C ASN A 41 6.88 17.05 -1.97
N LYS A 42 6.54 17.24 -0.71
CA LYS A 42 7.40 16.93 0.45
C LYS A 42 7.20 15.51 0.98
N TYR A 43 6.18 14.81 0.51
CA TYR A 43 5.81 13.50 1.01
C TYR A 43 5.91 12.46 -0.11
N PHE A 44 6.34 11.27 0.27
CA PHE A 44 6.39 10.09 -0.57
C PHE A 44 5.62 8.96 0.11
N ILE A 45 4.72 8.31 -0.63
CA ILE A 45 3.96 7.15 -0.15
C ILE A 45 4.32 5.96 -1.04
N ILE A 46 4.84 4.92 -0.44
CA ILE A 46 5.20 3.68 -1.15
C ILE A 46 3.90 3.05 -1.69
N GLY A 47 3.89 2.76 -3.00
CA GLY A 47 2.75 2.11 -3.64
C GLY A 47 1.57 3.04 -3.96
N ALA A 48 1.72 4.37 -3.81
CA ALA A 48 0.73 5.36 -4.23
C ALA A 48 1.28 6.27 -5.33
N GLU A 49 0.46 6.57 -6.31
CA GLU A 49 0.79 7.55 -7.34
C GLU A 49 0.72 8.98 -6.76
N LYS A 50 1.40 9.92 -7.40
CA LYS A 50 1.40 11.32 -6.95
C LYS A 50 0.00 11.90 -6.89
N GLU A 51 -0.84 11.52 -7.83
CA GLU A 51 -2.24 11.93 -7.94
C GLU A 51 -3.05 11.49 -6.72
N ASP A 52 -2.82 10.29 -6.21
CA ASP A 52 -3.49 9.78 -5.00
C ASP A 52 -3.12 10.61 -3.78
N ILE A 53 -1.84 11.00 -3.67
CA ILE A 53 -1.37 11.85 -2.57
C ILE A 53 -1.99 13.25 -2.67
N VAL A 54 -2.17 13.79 -3.89
CA VAL A 54 -2.87 15.07 -4.11
C VAL A 54 -4.33 14.95 -3.67
N GLN A 55 -5.03 13.85 -3.98
CA GLN A 55 -6.40 13.63 -3.53
C GLN A 55 -6.51 13.59 -2.00
N GLU A 56 -5.59 12.92 -1.32
CA GLU A 56 -5.53 12.95 0.14
C GLU A 56 -5.31 14.37 0.69
N GLY A 57 -4.47 15.16 0.04
CA GLY A 57 -4.28 16.58 0.37
C GLY A 57 -5.56 17.41 0.19
N LEU A 58 -6.30 17.18 -0.90
CA LEU A 58 -7.59 17.85 -1.18
C LEU A 58 -8.67 17.42 -0.17
N ILE A 59 -8.69 16.16 0.27
CA ILE A 59 -9.56 15.71 1.36
C ILE A 59 -9.24 16.46 2.66
N GLY A 60 -7.95 16.67 2.95
CA GLY A 60 -7.52 17.47 4.10
C GLY A 60 -7.98 18.92 4.02
N LEU A 61 -7.89 19.54 2.85
CA LEU A 61 -8.38 20.88 2.58
C LEU A 61 -9.91 20.96 2.75
N TYR A 62 -10.65 20.01 2.18
CA TYR A 62 -12.11 19.95 2.32
C TYR A 62 -12.57 19.83 3.78
N LYS A 63 -11.88 18.99 4.59
CA LYS A 63 -12.12 18.91 6.03
C LYS A 63 -11.87 20.26 6.70
N ALA A 64 -10.79 20.95 6.32
CA ALA A 64 -10.48 22.27 6.86
C ALA A 64 -11.60 23.28 6.56
N ILE A 65 -12.15 23.28 5.33
CA ILE A 65 -13.26 24.16 4.94
C ILE A 65 -14.49 23.90 5.80
N LYS A 66 -14.79 22.62 6.09
CA LYS A 66 -15.95 22.24 6.91
C LYS A 66 -15.81 22.57 8.39
N ASP A 67 -14.61 22.37 8.92
CA ASP A 67 -14.37 22.40 10.38
C ASP A 67 -13.87 23.77 10.86
N TYR A 68 -13.52 24.68 9.93
CA TYR A 68 -13.03 26.00 10.30
C TYR A 68 -14.08 26.85 10.98
N LYS A 69 -13.69 27.45 12.12
CA LYS A 69 -14.49 28.40 12.88
C LYS A 69 -13.75 29.72 12.96
N PRO A 70 -14.30 30.82 12.42
CA PRO A 70 -13.62 32.12 12.37
C PRO A 70 -13.36 32.74 13.75
N ASP A 71 -14.02 32.26 14.80
CA ASP A 71 -13.88 32.79 16.18
C ASP A 71 -12.53 32.43 16.85
N LYS A 72 -11.74 31.58 16.22
CA LYS A 72 -10.39 31.21 16.69
C LYS A 72 -9.37 32.07 15.95
N GLN A 73 -8.53 32.77 16.68
CA GLN A 73 -7.51 33.76 16.24
C GLN A 73 -6.56 33.34 15.09
N ASN A 74 -6.73 32.18 14.50
CA ASN A 74 -5.89 31.64 13.42
C ASN A 74 -6.52 31.91 12.05
N SER A 75 -5.70 32.37 11.10
CA SER A 75 -6.13 32.52 9.71
C SER A 75 -6.54 31.18 9.12
N PHE A 76 -7.54 31.18 8.22
CA PHE A 76 -7.97 29.98 7.51
C PHE A 76 -6.79 29.27 6.80
N LYS A 77 -5.89 30.03 6.20
CA LYS A 77 -4.68 29.50 5.54
C LYS A 77 -3.83 28.65 6.47
N SER A 78 -3.60 29.11 7.71
CA SER A 78 -2.81 28.38 8.70
C SER A 78 -3.53 27.11 9.16
N PHE A 79 -4.84 27.18 9.35
CA PHE A 79 -5.66 26.03 9.73
C PHE A 79 -5.72 24.99 8.61
N ALA A 80 -5.96 25.41 7.37
CA ALA A 80 -5.97 24.53 6.19
C ALA A 80 -4.61 23.81 6.03
N ASN A 81 -3.51 24.54 6.19
CA ASN A 81 -2.17 23.99 6.13
C ASN A 81 -1.96 22.82 7.12
N LEU A 82 -2.41 23.00 8.36
CA LEU A 82 -2.35 21.98 9.41
C LEU A 82 -3.22 20.77 9.08
N CYS A 83 -4.45 21.00 8.58
CA CYS A 83 -5.37 19.92 8.23
C CYS A 83 -4.85 19.08 7.06
N ILE A 84 -4.31 19.73 6.02
CA ILE A 84 -3.66 19.07 4.89
C ILE A 84 -2.51 18.18 5.38
N GLU A 85 -1.59 18.72 6.18
CA GLU A 85 -0.46 17.96 6.71
C GLU A 85 -0.91 16.76 7.53
N ARG A 86 -1.87 16.93 8.42
CA ARG A 86 -2.41 15.84 9.25
C ARG A 86 -3.03 14.73 8.39
N GLN A 87 -3.76 15.10 7.33
CA GLN A 87 -4.37 14.12 6.42
C GLN A 87 -3.29 13.35 5.67
N LEU A 88 -2.27 14.01 5.13
CA LEU A 88 -1.14 13.38 4.45
C LEU A 88 -0.40 12.41 5.37
N ILE A 89 -0.08 12.83 6.60
CA ILE A 89 0.56 11.96 7.61
C ILE A 89 -0.31 10.75 7.93
N THR A 90 -1.63 10.92 8.00
CA THR A 90 -2.56 9.81 8.26
C THR A 90 -2.57 8.81 7.10
N ALA A 91 -2.57 9.30 5.86
CA ALA A 91 -2.49 8.47 4.65
C ALA A 91 -1.18 7.67 4.62
N ILE A 92 -0.03 8.31 4.90
CA ILE A 92 1.28 7.65 4.98
C ILE A 92 1.28 6.55 6.05
N LYS A 93 0.79 6.86 7.26
CA LYS A 93 0.70 5.87 8.34
C LYS A 93 -0.21 4.71 7.98
N SER A 94 -1.29 4.95 7.25
CA SER A 94 -2.20 3.91 6.80
C SER A 94 -1.56 3.01 5.75
N SER A 95 -0.84 3.57 4.78
CA SER A 95 -0.12 2.83 3.74
C SER A 95 1.00 1.96 4.34
N ASN A 96 1.74 2.49 5.33
CA ASN A 96 2.87 1.81 5.96
C ASN A 96 2.46 0.79 7.04
N ARG A 97 1.18 0.51 7.24
CA ARG A 97 0.76 -0.53 8.20
C ARG A 97 1.29 -1.89 7.75
N GLN A 98 1.79 -2.70 8.70
CA GLN A 98 2.35 -4.04 8.43
C GLN A 98 1.43 -4.95 7.60
N LYS A 99 0.11 -4.83 7.75
CA LYS A 99 -0.86 -5.61 6.96
C LYS A 99 -0.83 -5.32 5.45
N HIS A 100 -0.32 -4.15 5.04
CA HIS A 100 -0.18 -3.76 3.63
C HIS A 100 1.24 -4.03 3.10
N MET A 101 2.20 -4.33 3.98
CA MET A 101 3.59 -4.58 3.62
C MET A 101 3.75 -5.70 2.58
N PRO A 102 3.05 -6.86 2.67
CA PRO A 102 3.13 -7.89 1.64
C PRO A 102 2.71 -7.37 0.26
N LEU A 103 1.65 -6.55 0.18
CA LEU A 103 1.17 -5.99 -1.09
C LEU A 103 2.15 -4.97 -1.68
N ASN A 104 2.81 -4.18 -0.84
CA ASN A 104 3.77 -3.16 -1.27
C ASN A 104 5.13 -3.76 -1.69
N SER A 105 5.41 -5.01 -1.32
CA SER A 105 6.65 -5.74 -1.65
C SER A 105 6.45 -6.80 -2.75
N TYR A 106 5.29 -6.85 -3.38
CA TYR A 106 5.03 -7.79 -4.47
C TYR A 106 5.96 -7.53 -5.66
N LEU A 107 6.60 -8.61 -6.12
CA LEU A 107 7.23 -8.66 -7.43
C LEU A 107 6.25 -9.31 -8.41
N SER A 108 6.05 -8.70 -9.57
CA SER A 108 5.24 -9.31 -10.63
C SER A 108 5.95 -10.56 -11.15
N LEU A 109 5.26 -11.69 -11.20
CA LEU A 109 5.77 -12.92 -11.81
C LEU A 109 6.04 -12.77 -13.32
N ASN A 110 5.38 -11.79 -13.95
CA ASN A 110 5.58 -11.45 -15.37
C ASN A 110 6.74 -10.46 -15.58
N MET A 111 7.44 -10.08 -14.52
CA MET A 111 8.64 -9.25 -14.63
C MET A 111 9.78 -10.08 -15.24
N THR A 112 10.60 -9.48 -16.09
CA THR A 112 11.80 -10.11 -16.65
C THR A 112 12.78 -10.48 -15.53
N ALA A 113 13.17 -11.75 -15.48
CA ALA A 113 14.05 -12.28 -14.44
C ALA A 113 15.52 -11.83 -14.61
N PHE A 114 15.94 -11.62 -15.87
CA PHE A 114 17.30 -11.21 -16.22
C PHE A 114 17.28 -10.17 -17.34
N GLU A 115 17.92 -9.03 -17.12
CA GLU A 115 18.28 -8.10 -18.19
C GLU A 115 19.58 -8.62 -18.84
N ASN A 116 19.46 -9.28 -20.00
CA ASN A 116 20.65 -9.59 -20.81
C ASN A 116 20.94 -8.43 -21.74
N GLU A 117 22.23 -8.05 -21.87
CA GLU A 117 22.68 -6.98 -22.74
C GLU A 117 22.33 -7.20 -24.23
N ASP A 118 21.96 -8.42 -24.64
CA ASP A 118 21.60 -8.81 -26.01
C ASP A 118 20.09 -8.70 -26.34
N GLY A 119 19.25 -8.20 -25.45
CA GLY A 119 17.87 -7.77 -25.71
C GLY A 119 16.89 -8.85 -26.19
N ASN A 120 17.21 -10.13 -26.14
CA ASN A 120 16.42 -11.18 -26.79
C ASN A 120 15.93 -12.34 -25.89
N ASN A 121 15.99 -12.20 -24.57
CA ASN A 121 15.43 -13.21 -23.66
C ASN A 121 14.43 -12.56 -22.72
N ASP A 122 13.15 -12.58 -23.10
CA ASP A 122 12.00 -12.24 -22.27
C ASP A 122 11.67 -13.35 -21.25
N THR A 123 12.68 -13.92 -20.60
CA THR A 123 12.45 -14.93 -19.55
C THR A 123 11.80 -14.25 -18.36
N GLN A 124 10.56 -14.60 -18.08
CA GLN A 124 9.82 -14.05 -16.94
C GLN A 124 10.18 -14.79 -15.66
N ILE A 125 9.98 -14.15 -14.50
CA ILE A 125 10.22 -14.77 -13.19
C ILE A 125 9.42 -16.07 -13.05
N VAL A 126 8.20 -16.11 -13.59
CA VAL A 126 7.34 -17.32 -13.58
C VAL A 126 7.99 -18.50 -14.29
N ASP A 127 8.78 -18.26 -15.34
CA ASP A 127 9.45 -19.33 -16.12
C ASP A 127 10.68 -19.90 -15.38
N VAL A 128 11.28 -19.07 -14.51
CA VAL A 128 12.44 -19.44 -13.69
C VAL A 128 12.04 -20.16 -12.41
N LEU A 129 10.83 -19.89 -11.90
CA LEU A 129 10.31 -20.63 -10.77
C LEU A 129 10.09 -22.07 -11.20
N GLU A 130 10.94 -22.97 -10.67
CA GLU A 130 10.74 -24.40 -10.84
C GLU A 130 9.28 -24.74 -10.50
N ASN A 131 8.61 -25.33 -11.47
CA ASN A 131 7.38 -26.03 -11.19
C ASN A 131 7.74 -27.08 -10.14
N THR A 132 7.44 -26.83 -8.89
CA THR A 132 7.39 -27.88 -7.89
C THR A 132 6.49 -28.95 -8.48
N VAL A 133 7.13 -30.01 -8.98
CA VAL A 133 6.42 -31.16 -9.53
C VAL A 133 5.42 -31.53 -8.44
N ILE A 134 4.14 -31.30 -8.72
CA ILE A 134 3.07 -31.80 -7.85
C ILE A 134 3.29 -33.31 -7.91
N GLU A 135 3.92 -33.88 -6.87
CA GLU A 135 4.14 -35.32 -6.80
C GLU A 135 2.78 -36.00 -7.03
N ASP A 136 2.73 -36.93 -7.96
CA ASP A 136 1.52 -37.70 -8.22
C ASP A 136 1.04 -38.25 -6.88
N PRO A 137 -0.24 -38.07 -6.52
CA PRO A 137 -0.80 -38.64 -5.29
C PRO A 137 -0.51 -40.14 -5.14
N LEU A 138 -0.42 -40.87 -6.26
CA LEU A 138 -0.05 -42.28 -6.29
C LEU A 138 1.41 -42.51 -5.85
N ASP A 139 2.33 -41.68 -6.34
CA ASP A 139 3.74 -41.74 -5.94
C ASP A 139 3.94 -41.42 -4.46
N THR A 140 3.14 -40.48 -3.94
CA THR A 140 3.18 -40.13 -2.52
C THR A 140 2.70 -41.29 -1.64
N ILE A 141 1.66 -42.03 -2.06
CA ILE A 141 1.14 -43.18 -1.34
C ILE A 141 2.13 -44.35 -1.42
N THR A 142 2.64 -44.68 -2.61
CA THR A 142 3.63 -45.72 -2.80
C THR A 142 4.92 -45.50 -2.01
N LYS A 143 5.43 -44.25 -1.96
CA LYS A 143 6.56 -43.89 -1.10
C LYS A 143 6.25 -44.11 0.38
N LYS A 144 5.05 -43.72 0.86
CA LYS A 144 4.67 -43.96 2.27
C LYS A 144 4.57 -45.44 2.59
N GLU A 145 3.97 -46.24 1.73
CA GLU A 145 3.90 -47.70 1.93
C GLU A 145 5.29 -48.35 1.92
N TYR A 146 6.16 -47.87 1.01
CA TYR A 146 7.55 -48.35 0.99
C TYR A 146 8.30 -48.04 2.31
N PHE A 147 8.21 -46.78 2.79
CA PHE A 147 8.82 -46.39 4.05
C PHE A 147 8.27 -47.17 5.24
N SER A 148 6.95 -47.37 5.31
CA SER A 148 6.33 -48.18 6.35
C SER A 148 6.77 -49.65 6.31
N SER A 149 6.96 -50.19 5.12
CA SER A 149 7.50 -51.57 4.96
C SER A 149 8.95 -51.68 5.41
N VAL A 150 9.75 -50.65 5.11
CA VAL A 150 11.16 -50.61 5.58
C VAL A 150 11.22 -50.47 7.08
N GLU A 151 10.38 -49.60 7.71
CA GLU A 151 10.29 -49.49 9.17
C GLU A 151 9.95 -50.82 9.82
N ASN A 152 8.96 -51.55 9.30
CA ASN A 152 8.54 -52.86 9.81
C ASN A 152 9.69 -53.91 9.71
N VAL A 153 10.44 -53.88 8.61
CA VAL A 153 11.60 -54.78 8.43
C VAL A 153 12.70 -54.42 9.43
N ILE A 154 12.99 -53.14 9.62
CA ILE A 154 13.96 -52.66 10.60
C ILE A 154 13.56 -53.08 12.01
N ASP A 155 12.30 -52.90 12.36
CA ASP A 155 11.75 -53.26 13.68
C ASP A 155 11.75 -54.77 13.94
N SER A 156 11.62 -55.59 12.92
CA SER A 156 11.67 -57.04 13.07
C SER A 156 13.07 -57.61 13.06
N SER A 157 14.04 -56.93 12.44
CA SER A 157 15.39 -57.44 12.19
C SER A 157 16.42 -56.97 13.23
N LEU A 158 16.19 -55.79 13.86
CA LEU A 158 17.13 -55.20 14.81
C LEU A 158 16.77 -55.49 16.25
N SER A 159 17.81 -55.76 17.07
CA SER A 159 17.70 -55.86 18.51
C SER A 159 17.43 -54.49 19.15
N ASP A 160 16.87 -54.46 20.36
CA ASP A 160 16.57 -53.22 21.11
C ASP A 160 17.77 -52.29 21.28
N PHE A 161 18.97 -52.83 21.31
CA PHE A 161 20.21 -52.05 21.40
C PHE A 161 20.52 -51.36 20.07
N GLU A 162 20.40 -52.07 18.97
CA GLU A 162 20.64 -51.55 17.61
C GLU A 162 19.61 -50.48 17.22
N LYS A 163 18.34 -50.66 17.60
CA LYS A 163 17.31 -49.64 17.43
C LYS A 163 17.64 -48.33 18.17
N LYS A 164 18.13 -48.47 19.42
CA LYS A 164 18.55 -47.29 20.20
C LYS A 164 19.74 -46.53 19.58
N VAL A 165 20.65 -47.26 18.94
CA VAL A 165 21.78 -46.64 18.23
C VAL A 165 21.30 -45.92 16.98
N LEU A 166 20.41 -46.56 16.18
CA LEU A 166 19.89 -46.01 14.96
C LEU A 166 19.07 -44.68 15.20
N ASN A 167 18.26 -44.64 16.26
CA ASN A 167 17.47 -43.46 16.62
C ASN A 167 18.31 -42.29 17.20
N ARG A 168 19.60 -42.49 17.42
CA ARG A 168 20.49 -41.48 18.01
C ARG A 168 21.35 -40.75 16.96
N TYR A 169 21.39 -41.26 15.75
CA TYR A 169 22.10 -40.73 14.59
C TYR A 169 21.10 -40.30 13.49
#